data_68c61f01cb386e95f3389d18a354da09
#
_entry.id   68c61f01cb386e95f3389d18a354da09
#
_cell.length_a   1.000
_cell.length_b   1.000
_cell.length_c   1.000
_cell.angle_alpha   90.00
_cell.angle_beta   90.00
_cell.angle_gamma   90.00
#
_symmetry.space_group_name_H-M   'P 1'
#
loop_
_entity.id
_entity.type
_entity.pdbx_description
1 polymer ?
#
loop_
_entity_poly.entity_id
_entity_poly.type
_entity_poly.pdbx_seq_one_letter_code
_entity_poly.pdbx_strand_id
1 'polypeptide(L)'
;DFFLLLLLIFAVAQGYTQSTNKKYSAYLFTYFTGNGNGEEAIRFALSNDGYNYRALNNNKPILNSEEISSTGGVRDPHILRGADGKTFFMVATDMVSARGWDSNRAMVLLKSKDLVNWTSSVVNIQKRFPGNEDLLRVWAPQTIYDAKAKKYMIYWSMQNGKNPDIIYYAYANKDFTDLETAPKQLFFSPTNGACIDGDIIFKDGKYHLFFKTEGKGAGIKVATSDKLTEGYVLNDTYVQQTKEPVEGAGVFKLNNSDEYILMYDMYMKGKYQFTKTKDLEHFTVIDQDVSMDFHPRHGTILPITAKEEASLQAKWGNLVVNHNPALKGMYADPDIIYAEKTKKFYIYPTSDGFDNWSGTYFKTFSSNNLVDWKDEGVILDLNKDVSWAKRNAWAPCIIEKKVKGNYKYYYYFTAAQKIGVAVANNPTGPFVDSGKPLINKFPIGVSNGQQIDPDVFNDPKTGKNYLYWGNGYMACAELNDDMVSIKEETIKVITPDASFREGTSVFYRNGKYYFLWSEDDTRSENYKVRYGTSDTPTGKISIPQNNLVIAKDKEAGIYATGHNSIIQIPGKEEWYIVYHRFNYPKGISMGEAAGYNREVCIDKMEFTADGKIIPIKPTHEGIKPVHLK
;
A
#
# COMPACT_ATOMS: atom_id res chain seq x y z
N ASP A 1 -54.11 61.30 -0.53
CA ASP A 1 -53.09 60.66 0.28
C ASP A 1 -53.19 59.11 0.10
N PHE A 2 -52.32 58.57 -0.78
CA PHE A 2 -52.27 57.17 -1.06
C PHE A 2 -51.07 56.58 -0.27
N PHE A 3 -51.34 55.73 0.71
CA PHE A 3 -50.34 54.94 1.37
C PHE A 3 -50.08 53.61 0.56
N LEU A 4 -48.91 53.50 -0.03
CA LEU A 4 -48.44 52.32 -0.72
C LEU A 4 -47.78 51.37 0.31
N LEU A 5 -48.42 50.27 0.59
CA LEU A 5 -47.86 49.19 1.48
C LEU A 5 -46.95 48.28 0.67
N LEU A 6 -45.65 48.45 0.86
CA LEU A 6 -44.63 47.54 0.26
C LEU A 6 -44.51 46.28 1.15
N LEU A 7 -44.98 45.13 0.68
CA LEU A 7 -44.73 43.84 1.26
C LEU A 7 -43.31 43.37 0.83
N LEU A 8 -42.37 43.44 1.74
CA LEU A 8 -41.06 42.79 1.58
C LEU A 8 -41.20 41.29 1.89
N ILE A 9 -41.19 40.46 0.85
CA ILE A 9 -41.06 39.03 0.99
C ILE A 9 -39.57 38.71 1.24
N PHE A 10 -39.21 38.41 2.48
CA PHE A 10 -37.93 37.82 2.81
C PHE A 10 -37.93 36.35 2.38
N ALA A 11 -37.38 36.07 1.20
CA ALA A 11 -37.00 34.72 0.83
C ALA A 11 -35.74 34.34 1.65
N VAL A 12 -35.93 33.56 2.70
CA VAL A 12 -34.81 32.90 3.40
C VAL A 12 -34.31 31.79 2.48
N ALA A 13 -33.35 32.15 1.65
CA ALA A 13 -32.53 31.15 1.00
C ALA A 13 -31.66 30.45 2.09
N GLN A 14 -32.11 29.32 2.57
CA GLN A 14 -31.23 28.42 3.31
C GLN A 14 -30.13 27.92 2.35
N GLY A 15 -29.06 28.70 2.31
CA GLY A 15 -27.82 28.25 1.70
C GLY A 15 -27.29 27.04 2.46
N TYR A 16 -27.52 25.87 1.91
CA TYR A 16 -26.71 24.71 2.26
C TYR A 16 -25.27 25.00 1.80
N THR A 17 -24.48 25.61 2.68
CA THR A 17 -23.04 25.61 2.54
C THR A 17 -22.62 24.13 2.65
N GLN A 18 -22.31 23.52 1.53
CA GLN A 18 -21.52 22.30 1.49
C GLN A 18 -20.17 22.64 2.15
N SER A 19 -20.10 22.35 3.45
CA SER A 19 -18.82 22.28 4.14
C SER A 19 -18.01 21.17 3.48
N THR A 20 -17.00 21.55 2.71
CA THR A 20 -15.98 20.65 2.18
C THR A 20 -15.04 20.21 3.31
N ASN A 21 -15.59 19.74 4.41
CA ASN A 21 -14.80 19.09 5.45
C ASN A 21 -14.45 17.69 4.96
N LYS A 22 -13.17 17.47 4.69
CA LYS A 22 -12.53 16.13 4.55
C LYS A 22 -12.76 15.33 5.83
N LYS A 23 -13.96 14.78 5.98
CA LYS A 23 -14.38 14.12 7.22
C LYS A 23 -13.70 12.76 7.37
N TYR A 24 -13.52 12.03 6.28
CA TYR A 24 -12.94 10.68 6.27
C TYR A 24 -11.61 10.67 5.53
N SER A 25 -10.61 10.01 6.12
CA SER A 25 -9.23 9.94 5.61
C SER A 25 -8.75 8.51 5.40
N ALA A 26 -9.49 7.52 5.91
CA ALA A 26 -9.13 6.11 5.86
C ALA A 26 -10.38 5.23 5.75
N TYR A 27 -10.18 3.91 5.69
CA TYR A 27 -11.21 2.89 5.61
C TYR A 27 -10.93 1.78 6.61
N LEU A 28 -11.99 1.28 7.24
CA LEU A 28 -12.00 0.09 8.06
C LEU A 28 -12.68 -1.04 7.27
N PHE A 29 -11.98 -2.14 7.04
CA PHE A 29 -12.55 -3.37 6.50
C PHE A 29 -12.83 -4.34 7.64
N THR A 30 -14.08 -4.77 7.79
CA THR A 30 -14.50 -5.84 8.71
C THR A 30 -14.71 -7.11 7.91
N TYR A 31 -14.16 -8.24 8.36
CA TYR A 31 -14.20 -9.51 7.62
C TYR A 31 -14.03 -10.71 8.55
N PHE A 32 -14.22 -11.90 8.02
CA PHE A 32 -13.77 -13.17 8.59
C PHE A 32 -12.87 -13.89 7.56
N THR A 33 -12.27 -15.03 7.88
CA THR A 33 -11.23 -15.60 7.00
C THR A 33 -11.52 -16.96 6.40
N GLY A 34 -12.45 -17.72 6.95
CA GLY A 34 -12.72 -19.06 6.43
C GLY A 34 -13.65 -19.89 7.31
N ASN A 35 -13.61 -21.19 7.10
CA ASN A 35 -14.47 -22.18 7.76
C ASN A 35 -13.72 -23.05 8.78
N GLY A 36 -12.42 -22.81 8.96
CA GLY A 36 -11.56 -23.53 9.90
C GLY A 36 -11.69 -23.05 11.34
N ASN A 37 -11.03 -23.76 12.24
CA ASN A 37 -11.02 -23.40 13.66
C ASN A 37 -10.41 -22.01 13.87
N GLY A 38 -11.16 -21.09 14.50
CA GLY A 38 -10.76 -19.71 14.75
C GLY A 38 -10.84 -18.79 13.52
N GLU A 39 -11.27 -19.28 12.34
CA GLU A 39 -11.45 -18.46 11.13
C GLU A 39 -12.81 -17.77 11.11
N GLU A 40 -13.83 -18.35 11.71
CA GLU A 40 -15.19 -17.79 11.88
C GLU A 40 -15.21 -16.78 13.02
N ALA A 41 -14.52 -15.67 12.83
CA ALA A 41 -14.38 -14.60 13.81
C ALA A 41 -14.15 -13.25 13.14
N ILE A 42 -14.63 -12.18 13.77
CA ILE A 42 -14.52 -10.82 13.25
C ILE A 42 -13.07 -10.35 13.30
N ARG A 43 -12.58 -9.85 12.18
CA ARG A 43 -11.26 -9.23 12.01
C ARG A 43 -11.40 -7.85 11.39
N PHE A 44 -10.38 -7.04 11.60
CA PHE A 44 -10.29 -5.70 11.06
C PHE A 44 -9.02 -5.51 10.22
N ALA A 45 -9.13 -4.72 9.16
CA ALA A 45 -8.00 -4.19 8.41
C ALA A 45 -8.21 -2.71 8.12
N LEU A 46 -7.13 -1.97 7.92
CA LEU A 46 -7.13 -0.55 7.59
C LEU A 46 -6.58 -0.29 6.20
N SER A 47 -7.09 0.76 5.56
CA SER A 47 -6.57 1.31 4.31
C SER A 47 -6.67 2.84 4.34
N ASN A 48 -5.67 3.55 3.79
CA ASN A 48 -5.70 5.01 3.68
C ASN A 48 -6.21 5.49 2.32
N ASP A 49 -6.35 4.58 1.36
CA ASP A 49 -6.72 4.92 -0.03
C ASP A 49 -7.93 4.14 -0.57
N GLY A 50 -8.39 3.09 0.14
CA GLY A 50 -9.46 2.20 -0.30
C GLY A 50 -8.99 1.09 -1.24
N TYR A 51 -7.67 0.98 -1.47
CA TYR A 51 -7.05 -0.02 -2.33
C TYR A 51 -6.05 -0.91 -1.60
N ASN A 52 -5.25 -0.34 -0.70
CA ASN A 52 -4.20 -1.05 0.01
C ASN A 52 -4.63 -1.30 1.46
N TYR A 53 -4.94 -2.55 1.80
CA TYR A 53 -5.45 -2.94 3.12
C TYR A 53 -4.42 -3.72 3.92
N ARG A 54 -4.34 -3.44 5.21
CA ARG A 54 -3.47 -4.13 6.17
C ARG A 54 -4.27 -4.62 7.36
N ALA A 55 -4.12 -5.90 7.67
CA ALA A 55 -4.78 -6.51 8.81
C ALA A 55 -4.33 -5.89 10.13
N LEU A 56 -5.28 -5.60 11.01
CA LEU A 56 -5.01 -5.28 12.41
C LEU A 56 -4.81 -6.56 13.24
N ASN A 57 -4.18 -6.42 14.41
CA ASN A 57 -3.98 -7.52 15.38
C ASN A 57 -3.27 -8.75 14.78
N ASN A 58 -2.36 -8.57 13.82
CA ASN A 58 -1.69 -9.66 13.08
C ASN A 58 -2.70 -10.64 12.45
N ASN A 59 -3.78 -10.13 11.90
CA ASN A 59 -4.89 -10.91 11.33
C ASN A 59 -5.56 -11.86 12.34
N LYS A 60 -5.43 -11.61 13.65
CA LYS A 60 -6.16 -12.34 14.69
C LYS A 60 -7.52 -11.71 14.93
N PRO A 61 -8.51 -12.45 15.49
CA PRO A 61 -9.79 -11.89 15.84
C PRO A 61 -9.68 -10.68 16.77
N ILE A 62 -10.55 -9.68 16.56
CA ILE A 62 -10.63 -8.47 17.40
C ILE A 62 -11.67 -8.63 18.52
N LEU A 63 -12.58 -9.58 18.40
CA LEU A 63 -13.58 -9.96 19.39
C LEU A 63 -13.57 -11.48 19.56
N ASN A 64 -13.85 -11.94 20.77
CA ASN A 64 -13.96 -13.36 21.06
C ASN A 64 -15.36 -13.87 20.62
N SER A 65 -15.40 -14.73 19.60
CA SER A 65 -16.64 -15.26 19.04
C SER A 65 -17.45 -16.07 20.06
N GLU A 66 -16.80 -16.75 21.02
CA GLU A 66 -17.48 -17.52 22.08
C GLU A 66 -18.25 -16.61 23.05
N GLU A 67 -17.78 -15.37 23.25
CA GLU A 67 -18.44 -14.41 24.15
C GLU A 67 -19.58 -13.65 23.50
N ILE A 68 -19.53 -13.44 22.18
CA ILE A 68 -20.46 -12.56 21.46
C ILE A 68 -21.53 -13.32 20.66
N SER A 69 -21.41 -14.66 20.50
CA SER A 69 -22.33 -15.48 19.73
C SER A 69 -22.85 -16.67 20.53
N SER A 70 -23.94 -17.29 20.07
CA SER A 70 -24.49 -18.51 20.71
C SER A 70 -23.85 -19.80 20.21
N THR A 71 -23.19 -19.75 19.04
CA THR A 71 -22.56 -20.90 18.40
C THR A 71 -21.06 -20.98 18.64
N GLY A 72 -20.41 -19.90 19.03
CA GLY A 72 -18.95 -19.77 19.13
C GLY A 72 -18.29 -19.38 17.79
N GLY A 73 -19.06 -19.14 16.73
CA GLY A 73 -18.58 -18.67 15.43
C GLY A 73 -19.36 -17.45 14.95
N VAL A 74 -18.66 -16.52 14.27
CA VAL A 74 -19.26 -15.29 13.73
C VAL A 74 -18.73 -15.04 12.32
N ARG A 75 -19.66 -14.85 11.37
CA ARG A 75 -19.38 -14.70 9.93
C ARG A 75 -20.05 -13.44 9.38
N ASP A 76 -19.67 -13.05 8.18
CA ASP A 76 -20.31 -12.03 7.34
C ASP A 76 -20.55 -10.70 8.09
N PRO A 77 -19.53 -10.09 8.74
CA PRO A 77 -19.73 -8.88 9.52
C PRO A 77 -20.04 -7.69 8.61
N HIS A 78 -21.17 -7.02 8.88
CA HIS A 78 -21.52 -5.77 8.23
C HIS A 78 -21.49 -4.62 9.24
N ILE A 79 -20.76 -3.55 8.94
CA ILE A 79 -20.58 -2.38 9.83
C ILE A 79 -21.22 -1.13 9.22
N LEU A 80 -21.90 -0.36 10.06
CA LEU A 80 -22.56 0.91 9.70
C LEU A 80 -22.20 2.01 10.71
N ARG A 81 -21.91 3.21 10.19
CA ARG A 81 -21.90 4.44 11.01
C ARG A 81 -23.32 4.92 11.22
N GLY A 82 -23.71 5.14 12.47
CA GLY A 82 -25.01 5.64 12.85
C GLY A 82 -25.30 7.05 12.31
N ALA A 83 -26.59 7.38 12.21
CA ALA A 83 -27.07 8.68 11.76
C ALA A 83 -26.58 9.84 12.64
N ASP A 84 -26.18 9.58 13.89
CA ASP A 84 -25.56 10.56 14.80
C ASP A 84 -24.09 10.86 14.44
N GLY A 85 -23.52 10.09 13.50
CA GLY A 85 -22.12 10.18 13.06
C GLY A 85 -21.08 9.71 14.09
N LYS A 86 -21.52 9.17 15.23
CA LYS A 86 -20.64 8.83 16.38
C LYS A 86 -20.83 7.40 16.89
N THR A 87 -21.99 6.81 16.68
CA THR A 87 -22.28 5.43 17.06
C THR A 87 -21.99 4.52 15.88
N PHE A 88 -21.47 3.34 16.15
CA PHE A 88 -21.23 2.30 15.16
C PHE A 88 -22.08 1.10 15.49
N PHE A 89 -22.68 0.51 14.48
CA PHE A 89 -23.47 -0.68 14.55
C PHE A 89 -22.84 -1.75 13.67
N MET A 90 -22.81 -2.98 14.16
CA MET A 90 -22.37 -4.12 13.37
C MET A 90 -23.38 -5.25 13.54
N VAL A 91 -23.63 -5.98 12.48
CA VAL A 91 -24.43 -7.21 12.50
C VAL A 91 -23.62 -8.32 11.85
N ALA A 92 -23.82 -9.55 12.32
CA ALA A 92 -23.08 -10.69 11.79
C ALA A 92 -23.87 -11.99 11.93
N THR A 93 -23.57 -12.99 11.11
CA THR A 93 -24.13 -14.34 11.17
C THR A 93 -23.59 -15.08 12.39
N ASP A 94 -24.46 -15.58 13.26
CA ASP A 94 -24.10 -16.44 14.40
C ASP A 94 -24.05 -17.90 13.93
N MET A 95 -22.88 -18.37 13.51
CA MET A 95 -22.76 -19.69 12.89
C MET A 95 -21.35 -20.28 13.03
N VAL A 96 -21.30 -21.59 13.22
CA VAL A 96 -20.13 -22.45 12.99
C VAL A 96 -20.47 -23.41 11.85
N SER A 97 -19.86 -23.24 10.66
CA SER A 97 -20.17 -24.01 9.44
C SER A 97 -19.93 -25.51 9.59
N ALA A 98 -19.01 -25.93 10.44
CA ALA A 98 -18.76 -27.34 10.76
C ALA A 98 -19.99 -28.06 11.36
N ARG A 99 -21.00 -27.30 11.85
CA ARG A 99 -22.27 -27.85 12.35
C ARG A 99 -23.31 -28.02 11.24
N GLY A 100 -22.97 -27.70 10.01
CA GLY A 100 -23.85 -27.75 8.83
C GLY A 100 -24.37 -26.37 8.42
N TRP A 101 -24.60 -26.22 7.12
CA TRP A 101 -25.02 -24.94 6.52
C TRP A 101 -26.44 -24.51 6.92
N ASP A 102 -27.27 -25.44 7.39
CA ASP A 102 -28.63 -25.19 7.90
C ASP A 102 -28.71 -25.17 9.43
N SER A 103 -27.59 -24.91 10.12
CA SER A 103 -27.51 -25.06 11.57
C SER A 103 -27.82 -23.77 12.35
N ASN A 104 -27.77 -22.59 11.72
CA ASN A 104 -27.90 -21.33 12.44
C ASN A 104 -29.34 -20.80 12.46
N ARG A 105 -29.75 -20.14 13.54
CA ARG A 105 -31.07 -19.54 13.75
C ARG A 105 -30.99 -18.10 14.24
N ALA A 106 -29.76 -17.57 14.36
CA ALA A 106 -29.51 -16.33 15.07
C ALA A 106 -28.57 -15.43 14.29
N MET A 107 -28.58 -14.16 14.64
CA MET A 107 -27.62 -13.15 14.27
C MET A 107 -27.06 -12.47 15.50
N VAL A 108 -25.87 -11.90 15.40
CA VAL A 108 -25.22 -11.09 16.41
C VAL A 108 -25.42 -9.62 16.08
N LEU A 109 -25.88 -8.83 17.03
CA LEU A 109 -25.97 -7.38 16.99
C LEU A 109 -24.89 -6.78 17.87
N LEU A 110 -24.11 -5.84 17.34
CA LEU A 110 -23.03 -5.19 18.08
C LEU A 110 -23.15 -3.68 17.96
N LYS A 111 -22.73 -2.97 19.03
CA LYS A 111 -22.75 -1.51 19.11
C LYS A 111 -21.50 -0.98 19.76
N SER A 112 -20.93 0.08 19.18
CA SER A 112 -19.73 0.76 19.68
C SER A 112 -19.86 2.28 19.57
N LYS A 113 -19.08 3.01 20.39
CA LYS A 113 -18.91 4.46 20.32
C LYS A 113 -17.55 4.89 19.77
N ASP A 114 -16.63 3.95 19.63
CA ASP A 114 -15.22 4.23 19.35
C ASP A 114 -14.54 3.22 18.40
N LEU A 115 -15.30 2.24 17.87
CA LEU A 115 -14.83 1.11 17.06
C LEU A 115 -13.94 0.11 17.83
N VAL A 116 -13.59 0.40 19.07
CA VAL A 116 -12.68 -0.39 19.90
C VAL A 116 -13.44 -1.22 20.92
N ASN A 117 -14.37 -0.60 21.63
CA ASN A 117 -15.16 -1.25 22.66
C ASN A 117 -16.57 -1.55 22.13
N TRP A 118 -16.94 -2.83 22.17
CA TRP A 118 -18.20 -3.32 21.61
C TRP A 118 -19.07 -3.97 22.69
N THR A 119 -20.35 -3.68 22.63
CA THR A 119 -21.38 -4.46 23.34
C THR A 119 -22.08 -5.34 22.30
N SER A 120 -22.50 -6.53 22.71
CA SER A 120 -23.14 -7.50 21.82
C SER A 120 -24.45 -8.05 22.41
N SER A 121 -25.32 -8.52 21.53
CA SER A 121 -26.48 -9.34 21.86
C SER A 121 -26.78 -10.31 20.72
N VAL A 122 -27.42 -11.42 21.05
CA VAL A 122 -27.80 -12.46 20.08
C VAL A 122 -29.31 -12.45 19.91
N VAL A 123 -29.77 -12.37 18.67
CA VAL A 123 -31.19 -12.45 18.32
C VAL A 123 -31.45 -13.76 17.58
N ASN A 124 -32.07 -14.70 18.26
CA ASN A 124 -32.51 -15.96 17.65
C ASN A 124 -33.91 -15.78 17.03
N ILE A 125 -33.99 -15.74 15.73
CA ILE A 125 -35.19 -15.43 14.96
C ILE A 125 -36.28 -16.49 15.20
N GLN A 126 -35.89 -17.77 15.22
CA GLN A 126 -36.83 -18.88 15.40
C GLN A 126 -37.51 -18.82 16.78
N LYS A 127 -36.75 -18.55 17.84
CA LYS A 127 -37.27 -18.44 19.21
C LYS A 127 -38.05 -17.17 19.45
N ARG A 128 -37.63 -16.07 18.81
CA ARG A 128 -38.14 -14.71 19.05
C ARG A 128 -39.50 -14.47 18.38
N PHE A 129 -39.74 -15.08 17.19
CA PHE A 129 -40.89 -14.78 16.36
C PHE A 129 -41.65 -16.07 16.00
N PRO A 130 -42.87 -16.26 16.51
CA PRO A 130 -43.74 -17.40 16.13
C PRO A 130 -43.99 -17.45 14.61
N GLY A 131 -44.16 -18.66 14.07
CA GLY A 131 -44.33 -18.88 12.63
C GLY A 131 -43.03 -19.13 11.87
N ASN A 132 -41.88 -19.24 12.59
CA ASN A 132 -40.58 -19.57 12.03
C ASN A 132 -40.05 -20.93 12.57
N GLU A 133 -40.95 -21.85 12.87
CA GLU A 133 -40.61 -23.18 13.43
C GLU A 133 -39.74 -23.99 12.44
N ASP A 134 -40.00 -23.86 11.14
CA ASP A 134 -39.28 -24.53 10.06
C ASP A 134 -38.06 -23.76 9.56
N LEU A 135 -37.63 -22.73 10.29
CA LEU A 135 -36.45 -21.92 9.92
C LEU A 135 -35.21 -22.80 9.87
N LEU A 136 -34.49 -22.77 8.73
CA LEU A 136 -33.27 -23.53 8.52
C LEU A 136 -32.03 -22.66 8.71
N ARG A 137 -32.08 -21.39 8.26
CA ARG A 137 -30.90 -20.51 8.32
C ARG A 137 -31.24 -19.02 8.34
N VAL A 138 -30.34 -18.24 8.93
CA VAL A 138 -30.33 -16.78 9.02
C VAL A 138 -28.92 -16.34 8.62
N TRP A 139 -28.74 -15.85 7.39
CA TRP A 139 -27.42 -15.58 6.83
C TRP A 139 -27.20 -14.12 6.46
N ALA A 140 -25.93 -13.70 6.58
CA ALA A 140 -25.40 -12.44 6.11
C ALA A 140 -26.31 -11.24 6.44
N PRO A 141 -26.61 -10.97 7.73
CA PRO A 141 -27.37 -9.81 8.10
C PRO A 141 -26.59 -8.53 7.81
N GLN A 142 -27.31 -7.54 7.32
CA GLN A 142 -26.78 -6.19 7.11
C GLN A 142 -27.70 -5.15 7.73
N THR A 143 -27.23 -3.91 7.89
CA THR A 143 -28.02 -2.84 8.50
C THR A 143 -27.88 -1.53 7.75
N ILE A 144 -29.01 -0.79 7.65
CA ILE A 144 -29.07 0.54 7.05
C ILE A 144 -29.99 1.43 7.88
N TYR A 145 -29.72 2.74 7.93
CA TYR A 145 -30.59 3.70 8.59
C TYR A 145 -31.74 4.12 7.68
N ASP A 146 -32.97 3.83 8.10
CA ASP A 146 -34.18 4.34 7.46
C ASP A 146 -34.48 5.76 7.97
N ALA A 147 -34.16 6.76 7.16
CA ALA A 147 -34.37 8.16 7.51
C ALA A 147 -35.85 8.54 7.66
N LYS A 148 -36.78 7.82 6.97
CA LYS A 148 -38.23 8.04 7.05
C LYS A 148 -38.79 7.48 8.34
N ALA A 149 -38.43 6.25 8.69
CA ALA A 149 -38.85 5.61 9.93
C ALA A 149 -38.04 6.08 11.14
N LYS A 150 -36.87 6.72 10.93
CA LYS A 150 -35.87 7.09 11.95
C LYS A 150 -35.40 5.90 12.79
N LYS A 151 -35.21 4.76 12.15
CA LYS A 151 -34.83 3.47 12.75
C LYS A 151 -33.73 2.79 11.94
N TYR A 152 -33.02 1.88 12.57
CA TYR A 152 -32.09 1.01 11.88
C TYR A 152 -32.83 -0.23 11.39
N MET A 153 -32.86 -0.43 10.08
CA MET A 153 -33.36 -1.62 9.43
C MET A 153 -32.25 -2.64 9.37
N ILE A 154 -32.49 -3.85 9.86
CA ILE A 154 -31.65 -5.02 9.67
C ILE A 154 -32.32 -5.89 8.62
N TYR A 155 -31.56 -6.35 7.62
CA TYR A 155 -32.05 -7.24 6.58
C TYR A 155 -31.06 -8.39 6.38
N TRP A 156 -31.58 -9.55 6.04
CA TRP A 156 -30.80 -10.80 6.00
C TRP A 156 -31.46 -11.84 5.10
N SER A 157 -30.70 -12.85 4.69
CA SER A 157 -31.23 -14.01 3.97
C SER A 157 -31.78 -15.04 4.94
N MET A 158 -32.97 -15.54 4.65
CA MET A 158 -33.65 -16.48 5.51
C MET A 158 -34.32 -17.60 4.67
N GLN A 159 -34.17 -18.85 5.11
CA GLN A 159 -34.80 -20.00 4.51
C GLN A 159 -35.72 -20.70 5.53
N ASN A 160 -37.00 -20.87 5.18
CA ASN A 160 -37.98 -21.64 5.93
C ASN A 160 -38.35 -22.91 5.17
N GLY A 161 -38.13 -24.06 5.76
CA GLY A 161 -38.46 -25.37 5.19
C GLY A 161 -37.83 -25.58 3.81
N LYS A 162 -38.66 -25.95 2.83
CA LYS A 162 -38.23 -26.21 1.44
C LYS A 162 -38.23 -24.96 0.53
N ASN A 163 -38.57 -23.80 1.05
CA ASN A 163 -38.58 -22.57 0.27
C ASN A 163 -37.11 -22.15 -0.08
N PRO A 164 -36.90 -21.43 -1.18
CA PRO A 164 -35.60 -20.81 -1.43
C PRO A 164 -35.28 -19.74 -0.38
N ASP A 165 -34.04 -19.32 -0.33
CA ASP A 165 -33.64 -18.17 0.48
C ASP A 165 -34.29 -16.90 -0.04
N ILE A 166 -34.81 -16.10 0.87
CA ILE A 166 -35.51 -14.84 0.61
C ILE A 166 -34.86 -13.77 1.50
N ILE A 167 -34.73 -12.56 1.00
CA ILE A 167 -34.26 -11.45 1.82
C ILE A 167 -35.42 -10.87 2.63
N TYR A 168 -35.29 -10.94 3.95
CA TYR A 168 -36.20 -10.37 4.94
C TYR A 168 -35.60 -9.14 5.61
N TYR A 169 -36.44 -8.35 6.26
CA TYR A 169 -36.04 -7.24 7.09
C TYR A 169 -36.87 -7.10 8.35
N ALA A 170 -36.31 -6.47 9.35
CA ALA A 170 -37.00 -5.98 10.54
C ALA A 170 -36.29 -4.72 11.05
N TYR A 171 -36.95 -3.95 11.92
CA TYR A 171 -36.32 -2.81 12.58
C TYR A 171 -35.71 -3.25 13.91
N ALA A 172 -34.48 -2.79 14.16
CA ALA A 172 -33.84 -2.91 15.47
C ALA A 172 -34.55 -2.04 16.52
N ASN A 173 -34.54 -2.47 17.77
CA ASN A 173 -34.98 -1.64 18.89
C ASN A 173 -34.03 -0.46 19.09
N LYS A 174 -34.42 0.51 19.91
CA LYS A 174 -33.67 1.75 20.16
C LYS A 174 -32.24 1.50 20.65
N ASP A 175 -32.03 0.45 21.42
CA ASP A 175 -30.72 0.14 22.03
C ASP A 175 -29.85 -0.72 21.13
N PHE A 176 -30.37 -1.19 19.98
CA PHE A 176 -29.73 -2.09 19.04
C PHE A 176 -29.33 -3.43 19.70
N THR A 177 -30.24 -3.99 20.49
CA THR A 177 -30.02 -5.23 21.25
C THR A 177 -31.01 -6.33 20.87
N ASP A 178 -32.09 -6.00 20.15
CA ASP A 178 -33.14 -6.93 19.71
C ASP A 178 -33.86 -6.32 18.47
N LEU A 179 -34.71 -7.11 17.85
CA LEU A 179 -35.63 -6.64 16.81
C LEU A 179 -36.94 -6.15 17.43
N GLU A 180 -37.36 -4.95 17.05
CA GLU A 180 -38.62 -4.35 17.50
C GLU A 180 -39.81 -4.86 16.71
N THR A 181 -39.61 -5.25 15.43
CA THR A 181 -40.64 -5.73 14.53
C THR A 181 -40.38 -7.18 14.11
N ALA A 182 -41.43 -7.92 13.80
CA ALA A 182 -41.31 -9.24 13.19
C ALA A 182 -40.71 -9.16 11.77
N PRO A 183 -40.01 -10.22 11.32
CA PRO A 183 -39.45 -10.29 9.97
C PRO A 183 -40.56 -10.11 8.90
N LYS A 184 -40.28 -9.28 7.89
CA LYS A 184 -41.06 -9.09 6.68
C LYS A 184 -40.20 -9.34 5.46
N GLN A 185 -40.78 -9.91 4.41
CA GLN A 185 -40.11 -10.06 3.14
C GLN A 185 -39.73 -8.66 2.60
N LEU A 186 -38.43 -8.48 2.27
CA LEU A 186 -37.92 -7.29 1.61
C LEU A 186 -37.90 -7.51 0.09
N PHE A 187 -37.26 -8.61 -0.33
CA PHE A 187 -37.07 -8.90 -1.75
C PHE A 187 -36.98 -10.42 -1.98
N PHE A 188 -37.64 -10.85 -3.05
CA PHE A 188 -37.47 -12.16 -3.63
C PHE A 188 -37.42 -12.02 -5.15
N SER A 189 -36.47 -12.71 -5.79
CA SER A 189 -36.30 -12.61 -7.23
C SER A 189 -37.56 -13.12 -7.99
N PRO A 190 -38.10 -12.36 -8.95
CA PRO A 190 -39.20 -12.81 -9.79
C PRO A 190 -38.85 -14.03 -10.65
N THR A 191 -37.56 -14.38 -10.76
CA THR A 191 -37.10 -15.61 -11.44
C THR A 191 -37.13 -16.84 -10.53
N ASN A 192 -37.64 -16.71 -9.30
CA ASN A 192 -37.72 -17.76 -8.26
C ASN A 192 -36.37 -18.37 -7.85
N GLY A 193 -35.25 -17.66 -8.13
CA GLY A 193 -33.92 -18.01 -7.63
C GLY A 193 -33.74 -17.60 -6.17
N ALA A 194 -32.96 -18.35 -5.40
CA ALA A 194 -32.59 -17.95 -4.05
C ALA A 194 -31.91 -16.59 -4.06
N CYS A 195 -32.14 -15.79 -3.02
CA CYS A 195 -31.54 -14.46 -2.82
C CYS A 195 -30.81 -14.45 -1.50
N ILE A 196 -29.46 -14.34 -1.56
CA ILE A 196 -28.61 -14.24 -0.38
C ILE A 196 -27.64 -13.06 -0.49
N ASP A 197 -26.99 -12.72 0.63
CA ASP A 197 -25.93 -11.72 0.72
C ASP A 197 -26.34 -10.35 0.14
N GLY A 198 -27.48 -9.84 0.62
CA GLY A 198 -27.98 -8.55 0.16
C GLY A 198 -27.13 -7.40 0.70
N ASP A 199 -26.74 -6.44 -0.14
CA ASP A 199 -26.11 -5.16 0.24
C ASP A 199 -26.87 -3.98 -0.38
N ILE A 200 -27.29 -3.01 0.43
CA ILE A 200 -28.09 -1.87 -0.01
C ILE A 200 -27.28 -0.58 0.08
N ILE A 201 -27.14 0.08 -1.07
CA ILE A 201 -26.59 1.45 -1.12
C ILE A 201 -27.63 2.44 -1.70
N PHE A 202 -27.67 3.66 -1.15
CA PHE A 202 -28.51 4.73 -1.67
C PHE A 202 -27.71 5.67 -2.57
N LYS A 203 -28.14 5.82 -3.82
CA LYS A 203 -27.49 6.71 -4.80
C LYS A 203 -28.55 7.30 -5.73
N ASP A 204 -28.42 8.60 -6.00
CA ASP A 204 -29.26 9.32 -6.98
C ASP A 204 -30.78 9.14 -6.79
N GLY A 205 -31.23 9.14 -5.52
CA GLY A 205 -32.62 9.00 -5.15
C GLY A 205 -33.16 7.57 -5.12
N LYS A 206 -32.32 6.56 -5.40
CA LYS A 206 -32.71 5.15 -5.43
C LYS A 206 -31.88 4.31 -4.46
N TYR A 207 -32.51 3.27 -3.93
CA TYR A 207 -31.88 2.17 -3.22
C TYR A 207 -31.47 1.10 -4.25
N HIS A 208 -30.22 0.70 -4.23
CA HIS A 208 -29.66 -0.38 -5.06
C HIS A 208 -29.35 -1.55 -4.14
N LEU A 209 -30.10 -2.63 -4.26
CA LEU A 209 -29.90 -3.90 -3.54
C LEU A 209 -29.08 -4.83 -4.43
N PHE A 210 -27.81 -4.99 -4.10
CA PHE A 210 -26.95 -6.04 -4.66
C PHE A 210 -27.21 -7.32 -3.91
N PHE A 211 -27.32 -8.46 -4.60
CA PHE A 211 -27.55 -9.75 -3.96
C PHE A 211 -27.00 -10.88 -4.82
N LYS A 212 -26.62 -11.97 -4.17
CA LYS A 212 -26.28 -13.21 -4.87
C LYS A 212 -27.55 -14.01 -5.15
N THR A 213 -27.65 -14.53 -6.36
CA THR A 213 -28.66 -15.54 -6.72
C THR A 213 -28.00 -16.91 -6.80
N GLU A 214 -28.73 -17.96 -6.40
CA GLU A 214 -28.30 -19.37 -6.37
C GLU A 214 -28.86 -20.17 -7.56
N GLY A 215 -28.27 -21.34 -7.81
CA GLY A 215 -28.70 -22.27 -8.82
C GLY A 215 -28.17 -21.96 -10.23
N LYS A 216 -28.95 -22.33 -11.27
CA LYS A 216 -28.55 -22.12 -12.66
C LYS A 216 -28.43 -20.62 -12.96
N GLY A 217 -27.20 -20.19 -13.35
CA GLY A 217 -26.91 -18.80 -13.57
C GLY A 217 -26.61 -18.03 -12.26
N ALA A 218 -26.00 -18.69 -11.25
CA ALA A 218 -25.60 -18.06 -10.00
C ALA A 218 -24.60 -16.93 -10.21
N GLY A 219 -24.76 -15.84 -9.43
CA GLY A 219 -23.92 -14.66 -9.49
C GLY A 219 -24.61 -13.46 -8.84
N ILE A 220 -24.01 -12.26 -8.94
CA ILE A 220 -24.51 -11.04 -8.33
C ILE A 220 -25.40 -10.29 -9.31
N LYS A 221 -26.60 -9.92 -8.85
CA LYS A 221 -27.57 -9.07 -9.56
C LYS A 221 -27.93 -7.86 -8.70
N VAL A 222 -28.64 -6.90 -9.31
CA VAL A 222 -29.09 -5.67 -8.65
C VAL A 222 -30.59 -5.51 -8.82
N ALA A 223 -31.28 -5.16 -7.74
CA ALA A 223 -32.64 -4.66 -7.79
C ALA A 223 -32.69 -3.22 -7.28
N THR A 224 -33.51 -2.36 -7.88
CA THR A 224 -33.60 -0.95 -7.51
C THR A 224 -34.98 -0.56 -7.08
N SER A 225 -35.08 0.39 -6.13
CA SER A 225 -36.34 0.96 -5.66
C SER A 225 -36.18 2.41 -5.21
N ASP A 226 -37.24 3.18 -5.33
CA ASP A 226 -37.35 4.54 -4.73
C ASP A 226 -37.69 4.46 -3.22
N LYS A 227 -38.01 3.28 -2.71
CA LYS A 227 -38.37 3.03 -1.31
C LYS A 227 -37.48 1.95 -0.70
N LEU A 228 -37.05 2.16 0.54
CA LEU A 228 -36.14 1.22 1.22
C LEU A 228 -36.73 -0.16 1.44
N THR A 229 -38.02 -0.25 1.75
CA THR A 229 -38.66 -1.51 2.26
C THR A 229 -39.57 -2.19 1.27
N GLU A 230 -39.73 -1.69 0.05
CA GLU A 230 -40.64 -2.25 -0.95
C GLU A 230 -40.32 -1.72 -2.37
N GLY A 231 -40.95 -2.37 -3.39
CA GLY A 231 -40.93 -1.85 -4.77
C GLY A 231 -39.62 -2.09 -5.53
N TYR A 232 -38.80 -3.03 -5.09
CA TYR A 232 -37.56 -3.37 -5.79
C TYR A 232 -37.86 -4.03 -7.15
N VAL A 233 -37.29 -3.48 -8.20
CA VAL A 233 -37.35 -3.97 -9.58
C VAL A 233 -36.00 -4.57 -9.94
N LEU A 234 -36.01 -5.85 -10.35
CA LEU A 234 -34.83 -6.60 -10.73
C LEU A 234 -34.24 -6.07 -12.04
N ASN A 235 -32.95 -5.75 -12.05
CA ASN A 235 -32.15 -5.76 -13.26
C ASN A 235 -31.57 -7.18 -13.42
N ASP A 236 -32.01 -7.89 -14.46
CA ASP A 236 -31.68 -9.32 -14.64
C ASP A 236 -30.29 -9.55 -15.26
N THR A 237 -29.43 -8.52 -15.24
CA THR A 237 -28.05 -8.60 -15.70
C THR A 237 -27.12 -8.90 -14.54
N TYR A 238 -26.16 -9.82 -14.74
CA TYR A 238 -25.09 -10.06 -13.79
C TYR A 238 -24.09 -8.93 -13.80
N VAL A 239 -23.69 -8.46 -12.61
CA VAL A 239 -22.77 -7.32 -12.46
C VAL A 239 -21.33 -7.73 -12.15
N GLN A 240 -21.08 -8.97 -11.73
CA GLN A 240 -19.71 -9.46 -11.52
C GLN A 240 -18.95 -9.52 -12.85
N GLN A 241 -17.66 -9.23 -12.78
CA GLN A 241 -16.75 -9.19 -13.93
C GLN A 241 -15.86 -10.44 -14.03
N THR A 242 -16.35 -11.58 -13.54
CA THR A 242 -15.67 -12.88 -13.56
C THR A 242 -16.65 -13.99 -13.91
N LYS A 243 -16.11 -15.12 -14.40
CA LYS A 243 -16.86 -16.37 -14.58
C LYS A 243 -16.78 -17.29 -13.37
N GLU A 244 -15.95 -16.95 -12.39
CA GLU A 244 -15.81 -17.72 -11.16
C GLU A 244 -17.08 -17.58 -10.30
N PRO A 245 -17.39 -18.56 -9.47
CA PRO A 245 -18.46 -18.45 -8.48
C PRO A 245 -18.14 -17.33 -7.47
N VAL A 246 -19.12 -16.46 -7.22
CA VAL A 246 -18.98 -15.29 -6.35
C VAL A 246 -20.08 -15.20 -5.32
N GLU A 247 -19.79 -14.54 -4.18
CA GLU A 247 -20.75 -14.23 -3.13
C GLU A 247 -20.34 -12.95 -2.37
N GLY A 248 -21.13 -12.51 -1.40
CA GLY A 248 -20.74 -11.46 -0.47
C GLY A 248 -20.46 -10.11 -1.13
N ALA A 249 -21.38 -9.64 -1.96
CA ALA A 249 -21.26 -8.30 -2.57
C ALA A 249 -21.24 -7.22 -1.50
N GLY A 250 -20.26 -6.32 -1.58
CA GLY A 250 -20.17 -5.13 -0.73
C GLY A 250 -19.85 -3.89 -1.56
N VAL A 251 -20.62 -2.81 -1.36
CA VAL A 251 -20.46 -1.55 -2.10
C VAL A 251 -20.09 -0.42 -1.16
N PHE A 252 -19.03 0.30 -1.46
CA PHE A 252 -18.67 1.51 -0.71
C PHE A 252 -18.23 2.65 -1.63
N LYS A 253 -18.43 3.88 -1.17
CA LYS A 253 -17.98 5.07 -1.89
C LYS A 253 -16.57 5.44 -1.51
N LEU A 254 -15.72 5.77 -2.49
CA LEU A 254 -14.39 6.29 -2.24
C LEU A 254 -14.44 7.70 -1.62
N ASN A 255 -13.58 7.93 -0.64
CA ASN A 255 -13.45 9.22 0.03
C ASN A 255 -13.04 10.31 -0.98
N ASN A 256 -13.70 11.47 -0.91
CA ASN A 256 -13.42 12.61 -1.78
C ASN A 256 -13.53 12.32 -3.29
N SER A 257 -14.34 11.35 -3.67
CA SER A 257 -14.55 10.91 -5.05
C SER A 257 -16.05 10.75 -5.34
N ASP A 258 -16.42 10.72 -6.61
CA ASP A 258 -17.72 10.29 -7.12
C ASP A 258 -17.78 8.80 -7.48
N GLU A 259 -16.66 8.08 -7.26
CA GLU A 259 -16.49 6.69 -7.58
C GLU A 259 -16.91 5.77 -6.41
N TYR A 260 -17.42 4.61 -6.79
CA TYR A 260 -17.80 3.52 -5.89
C TYR A 260 -16.97 2.27 -6.23
N ILE A 261 -16.72 1.48 -5.22
CA ILE A 261 -16.13 0.15 -5.37
C ILE A 261 -17.22 -0.88 -5.07
N LEU A 262 -17.42 -1.83 -5.99
CA LEU A 262 -18.10 -3.08 -5.73
C LEU A 262 -17.04 -4.17 -5.57
N MET A 263 -17.05 -4.82 -4.42
CA MET A 263 -16.19 -5.96 -4.13
C MET A 263 -17.04 -7.21 -3.86
N TYR A 264 -16.49 -8.38 -4.16
CA TYR A 264 -17.13 -9.66 -3.87
C TYR A 264 -16.12 -10.79 -3.74
N ASP A 265 -16.50 -11.80 -2.97
CA ASP A 265 -15.68 -12.97 -2.66
C ASP A 265 -15.76 -14.01 -3.79
N MET A 266 -14.64 -14.28 -4.45
CA MET A 266 -14.48 -15.45 -5.32
C MET A 266 -14.12 -16.66 -4.44
N TYR A 267 -15.10 -17.16 -3.68
CA TYR A 267 -14.93 -18.06 -2.56
C TYR A 267 -14.23 -19.38 -2.91
N MET A 268 -14.34 -19.86 -4.17
CA MET A 268 -13.62 -21.05 -4.64
C MET A 268 -12.14 -20.78 -4.95
N LYS A 269 -11.73 -19.52 -5.01
CA LYS A 269 -10.34 -19.09 -5.31
C LYS A 269 -9.64 -18.50 -4.08
N GLY A 270 -10.33 -18.31 -2.96
CA GLY A 270 -9.79 -17.70 -1.74
C GLY A 270 -9.30 -16.26 -1.95
N LYS A 271 -9.97 -15.50 -2.82
CA LYS A 271 -9.63 -14.10 -3.08
C LYS A 271 -10.84 -13.27 -3.47
N TYR A 272 -10.72 -11.96 -3.31
CA TYR A 272 -11.72 -11.00 -3.77
C TYR A 272 -11.47 -10.55 -5.20
N GLN A 273 -12.52 -10.11 -5.88
CA GLN A 273 -12.44 -9.22 -7.01
C GLN A 273 -12.96 -7.84 -6.63
N PHE A 274 -12.26 -6.80 -7.06
CA PHE A 274 -12.62 -5.41 -6.89
C PHE A 274 -12.95 -4.78 -8.24
N THR A 275 -14.06 -4.07 -8.28
CA THR A 275 -14.48 -3.33 -9.47
C THR A 275 -14.84 -1.90 -9.11
N LYS A 276 -14.66 -0.97 -10.03
CA LYS A 276 -14.91 0.45 -9.86
C LYS A 276 -16.03 0.92 -10.78
N THR A 277 -16.88 1.82 -10.29
CA THR A 277 -18.03 2.37 -11.00
C THR A 277 -18.35 3.79 -10.55
N LYS A 278 -19.03 4.56 -11.42
CA LYS A 278 -19.63 5.86 -11.06
C LYS A 278 -21.15 5.82 -11.02
N ASP A 279 -21.76 4.90 -11.73
CA ASP A 279 -23.21 4.80 -11.96
C ASP A 279 -23.88 3.60 -11.29
N LEU A 280 -23.11 2.65 -10.73
CA LEU A 280 -23.58 1.35 -10.20
C LEU A 280 -24.15 0.41 -11.26
N GLU A 281 -23.84 0.65 -12.53
CA GLU A 281 -24.29 -0.14 -13.68
C GLU A 281 -23.10 -0.67 -14.49
N HIS A 282 -22.09 0.17 -14.72
CA HIS A 282 -20.89 -0.17 -15.48
C HIS A 282 -19.68 -0.32 -14.55
N PHE A 283 -19.07 -1.49 -14.56
CA PHE A 283 -18.02 -1.88 -13.63
C PHE A 283 -16.71 -2.19 -14.37
N THR A 284 -15.61 -1.62 -13.90
CA THR A 284 -14.26 -1.88 -14.41
C THR A 284 -13.44 -2.60 -13.34
N VAL A 285 -12.81 -3.73 -13.70
CA VAL A 285 -11.93 -4.49 -12.79
C VAL A 285 -10.70 -3.67 -12.42
N ILE A 286 -10.37 -3.65 -11.13
CA ILE A 286 -9.22 -2.93 -10.56
C ILE A 286 -8.36 -3.84 -9.65
N ASP A 287 -8.41 -5.14 -9.82
CA ASP A 287 -7.67 -6.10 -8.98
C ASP A 287 -6.16 -5.81 -8.93
N GLN A 288 -5.59 -5.30 -10.03
CA GLN A 288 -4.18 -4.93 -10.09
C GLN A 288 -3.81 -3.73 -9.20
N ASP A 289 -4.80 -2.92 -8.81
CA ASP A 289 -4.58 -1.73 -7.98
C ASP A 289 -4.80 -2.01 -6.49
N VAL A 290 -5.33 -3.20 -6.16
CA VAL A 290 -5.69 -3.59 -4.78
C VAL A 290 -4.67 -4.55 -4.20
N SER A 291 -4.27 -4.31 -2.96
CA SER A 291 -3.41 -5.21 -2.21
C SER A 291 -3.93 -5.47 -0.79
N MET A 292 -3.75 -6.70 -0.32
CA MET A 292 -4.10 -7.15 1.03
C MET A 292 -3.02 -8.10 1.55
N ASP A 293 -2.64 -7.97 2.83
CA ASP A 293 -1.74 -8.88 3.53
C ASP A 293 -2.50 -10.02 4.26
N PHE A 294 -3.76 -10.25 3.87
CA PHE A 294 -4.67 -11.26 4.43
C PHE A 294 -5.62 -11.76 3.34
N HIS A 295 -6.31 -12.88 3.63
CA HIS A 295 -7.34 -13.43 2.75
C HIS A 295 -8.71 -13.28 3.41
N PRO A 296 -9.49 -12.25 3.07
CA PRO A 296 -10.81 -12.05 3.64
C PRO A 296 -11.85 -12.97 3.00
N ARG A 297 -12.89 -13.28 3.78
CA ARG A 297 -14.18 -13.73 3.31
C ARG A 297 -15.18 -12.59 3.50
N HIS A 298 -16.42 -12.77 3.06
CA HIS A 298 -17.51 -11.81 3.07
C HIS A 298 -17.42 -10.79 4.23
N GLY A 299 -17.39 -9.51 3.90
CA GLY A 299 -17.22 -8.42 4.86
C GLY A 299 -17.56 -7.06 4.25
N THR A 300 -17.37 -6.00 5.03
CA THR A 300 -17.81 -4.64 4.70
C THR A 300 -16.73 -3.61 4.94
N ILE A 301 -16.70 -2.57 4.12
CA ILE A 301 -15.76 -1.45 4.24
C ILE A 301 -16.51 -0.20 4.69
N LEU A 302 -16.00 0.44 5.75
CA LEU A 302 -16.52 1.68 6.33
C LEU A 302 -15.51 2.81 6.21
N PRO A 303 -15.86 3.97 5.62
CA PRO A 303 -15.04 5.18 5.71
C PRO A 303 -14.89 5.66 7.16
N ILE A 304 -13.65 5.94 7.60
CA ILE A 304 -13.32 6.38 8.96
C ILE A 304 -12.51 7.67 8.97
N THR A 305 -12.56 8.36 10.11
CA THR A 305 -11.78 9.58 10.37
C THR A 305 -10.36 9.24 10.83
N ALA A 306 -9.42 10.18 10.71
CA ALA A 306 -8.05 10.01 11.24
C ALA A 306 -8.02 9.70 12.75
N LYS A 307 -8.97 10.24 13.53
CA LYS A 307 -9.08 9.94 14.97
C LYS A 307 -9.49 8.49 15.23
N GLU A 308 -10.46 7.98 14.47
CA GLU A 308 -10.92 6.59 14.57
C GLU A 308 -9.83 5.61 14.15
N GLU A 309 -9.13 5.91 13.06
CA GLU A 309 -7.95 5.18 12.62
C GLU A 309 -6.88 5.11 13.71
N ALA A 310 -6.51 6.26 14.30
CA ALA A 310 -5.53 6.32 15.38
C ALA A 310 -5.96 5.49 16.60
N SER A 311 -7.27 5.48 16.94
CA SER A 311 -7.79 4.66 18.06
C SER A 311 -7.70 3.16 17.78
N LEU A 312 -8.01 2.74 16.53
CA LEU A 312 -7.88 1.36 16.09
C LEU A 312 -6.42 0.90 16.07
N GLN A 313 -5.53 1.74 15.57
CA GLN A 313 -4.09 1.48 15.57
C GLN A 313 -3.51 1.41 16.98
N ALA A 314 -3.94 2.28 17.90
CA ALA A 314 -3.50 2.27 19.29
C ALA A 314 -3.91 0.97 20.01
N LYS A 315 -5.03 0.36 19.66
CA LYS A 315 -5.54 -0.87 20.29
C LYS A 315 -5.03 -2.15 19.64
N TRP A 316 -5.07 -2.23 18.32
CA TRP A 316 -4.80 -3.43 17.55
C TRP A 316 -3.75 -3.22 16.44
N GLY A 317 -3.30 -1.97 16.24
CA GLY A 317 -2.21 -1.75 15.35
C GLY A 317 -1.04 -2.59 15.84
N ASN A 318 -0.58 -3.47 15.00
CA ASN A 318 0.82 -3.77 15.07
C ASN A 318 1.46 -2.40 14.88
N LEU A 319 2.30 -1.96 15.81
CA LEU A 319 3.07 -0.72 15.68
C LEU A 319 4.15 -0.86 14.59
N VAL A 320 3.78 -1.49 13.49
CA VAL A 320 4.55 -1.60 12.28
C VAL A 320 3.93 -0.59 11.30
N VAL A 321 4.22 0.68 11.55
CA VAL A 321 4.10 1.65 10.47
C VAL A 321 5.13 1.21 9.44
N ASN A 322 4.69 0.64 8.32
CA ASN A 322 5.60 0.30 7.25
C ASN A 322 6.03 1.58 6.57
N HIS A 323 7.29 1.90 6.73
CA HIS A 323 7.96 3.00 6.03
C HIS A 323 8.69 2.53 4.77
N ASN A 324 8.65 1.21 4.49
CA ASN A 324 9.13 0.63 3.23
C ASN A 324 7.93 0.17 2.36
N PRO A 325 7.85 0.61 1.07
CA PRO A 325 8.85 1.44 0.40
C PRO A 325 8.89 2.88 0.94
N ALA A 326 10.11 3.44 1.02
CA ALA A 326 10.33 4.81 1.51
C ALA A 326 9.78 5.86 0.53
N LEU A 327 9.87 5.60 -0.77
CA LEU A 327 9.37 6.48 -1.83
C LEU A 327 8.08 5.93 -2.43
N LYS A 328 7.15 6.80 -2.72
CA LYS A 328 5.88 6.44 -3.36
C LYS A 328 6.05 6.38 -4.87
N GLY A 329 5.97 5.19 -5.45
CA GLY A 329 6.13 4.93 -6.89
C GLY A 329 7.25 3.91 -7.17
N MET A 330 7.55 3.70 -8.46
CA MET A 330 8.61 2.79 -8.88
C MET A 330 9.92 3.56 -9.02
N TYR A 331 10.87 3.22 -8.16
CA TYR A 331 12.20 3.83 -8.11
C TYR A 331 13.23 2.77 -7.72
N ALA A 332 14.44 2.92 -8.24
CA ALA A 332 15.53 1.98 -8.02
C ALA A 332 16.89 2.68 -7.86
N ASP A 333 17.93 1.90 -7.59
CA ASP A 333 19.32 2.34 -7.59
C ASP A 333 19.51 3.66 -6.83
N PRO A 334 19.05 3.74 -5.56
CA PRO A 334 19.02 5.01 -4.83
C PRO A 334 20.39 5.46 -4.36
N ASP A 335 20.70 6.73 -4.55
CA ASP A 335 21.75 7.39 -3.79
C ASP A 335 21.16 8.36 -2.77
N ILE A 336 21.81 8.51 -1.62
CA ILE A 336 21.33 9.35 -0.52
C ILE A 336 22.43 10.26 0.03
N ILE A 337 22.10 11.54 0.22
CA ILE A 337 22.95 12.48 0.94
C ILE A 337 22.20 13.22 2.05
N TYR A 338 22.95 13.70 3.04
CA TYR A 338 22.53 14.78 3.89
C TYR A 338 23.15 16.08 3.38
N ALA A 339 22.32 17.02 2.94
CA ALA A 339 22.80 18.30 2.41
C ALA A 339 23.00 19.32 3.55
N GLU A 340 24.24 19.70 3.82
CA GLU A 340 24.62 20.69 4.84
C GLU A 340 23.98 22.06 4.56
N LYS A 341 23.83 22.42 3.29
CA LYS A 341 23.20 23.68 2.89
C LYS A 341 21.76 23.80 3.37
N THR A 342 20.96 22.74 3.27
CA THR A 342 19.51 22.76 3.52
C THR A 342 19.12 22.08 4.82
N LYS A 343 20.07 21.34 5.45
CA LYS A 343 19.84 20.52 6.65
C LYS A 343 18.76 19.47 6.45
N LYS A 344 18.73 18.86 5.24
CA LYS A 344 17.79 17.81 4.84
C LYS A 344 18.50 16.63 4.20
N PHE A 345 17.85 15.50 4.26
CA PHE A 345 18.21 14.31 3.47
C PHE A 345 17.59 14.41 2.08
N TYR A 346 18.31 13.88 1.08
CA TYR A 346 17.84 13.79 -0.31
C TYR A 346 18.15 12.40 -0.87
N ILE A 347 17.15 11.78 -1.52
CA ILE A 347 17.34 10.56 -2.31
C ILE A 347 17.23 10.89 -3.79
N TYR A 348 18.16 10.33 -4.56
CA TYR A 348 18.25 10.44 -6.01
C TYR A 348 18.20 9.05 -6.62
N PRO A 349 17.03 8.60 -7.05
CA PRO A 349 16.86 7.25 -7.61
C PRO A 349 16.87 7.25 -9.13
N THR A 350 17.02 6.06 -9.72
CA THR A 350 16.52 5.77 -11.07
C THR A 350 14.99 5.88 -11.08
N SER A 351 14.42 6.57 -12.05
CA SER A 351 12.97 6.50 -12.33
C SER A 351 12.68 5.17 -13.02
N ASP A 352 11.97 4.28 -12.32
CA ASP A 352 11.68 2.91 -12.73
C ASP A 352 10.22 2.71 -13.14
N GLY A 353 9.79 1.49 -13.48
CA GLY A 353 8.44 1.20 -14.01
C GLY A 353 8.32 1.35 -15.51
N PHE A 354 9.44 1.47 -16.24
CA PHE A 354 9.50 1.55 -17.69
C PHE A 354 10.05 0.25 -18.29
N ASP A 355 9.38 -0.29 -19.30
CA ASP A 355 9.79 -1.52 -19.96
C ASP A 355 11.26 -1.46 -20.39
N ASN A 356 12.03 -2.50 -20.06
CA ASN A 356 13.45 -2.61 -20.35
C ASN A 356 14.29 -1.41 -19.89
N TRP A 357 13.94 -0.85 -18.71
CA TRP A 357 14.65 0.30 -18.10
C TRP A 357 14.75 1.53 -19.02
N SER A 358 13.70 1.79 -19.81
CA SER A 358 13.71 2.86 -20.83
C SER A 358 13.44 4.27 -20.28
N GLY A 359 13.48 4.47 -18.97
CA GLY A 359 13.35 5.78 -18.34
C GLY A 359 14.35 6.82 -18.89
N THR A 360 13.92 8.08 -18.97
CA THR A 360 14.71 9.17 -19.58
C THR A 360 14.91 10.38 -18.69
N TYR A 361 14.47 10.31 -17.44
CA TYR A 361 14.58 11.43 -16.49
C TYR A 361 14.91 10.98 -15.07
N PHE A 362 15.42 11.90 -14.28
CA PHE A 362 15.71 11.73 -12.86
C PHE A 362 14.88 12.66 -12.00
N LYS A 363 14.47 12.17 -10.85
CA LYS A 363 13.81 12.94 -9.79
C LYS A 363 14.67 13.01 -8.54
N THR A 364 14.28 13.88 -7.61
CA THR A 364 14.81 13.85 -6.24
C THR A 364 13.68 13.98 -5.22
N PHE A 365 13.96 13.45 -4.04
CA PHE A 365 13.04 13.47 -2.90
C PHE A 365 13.78 14.03 -1.68
N SER A 366 13.09 14.85 -0.87
CA SER A 366 13.67 15.42 0.35
C SER A 366 12.94 14.96 1.60
N SER A 367 13.68 14.80 2.69
CA SER A 367 13.13 14.47 4.01
C SER A 367 13.89 15.17 5.14
N ASN A 368 13.19 15.48 6.24
CA ASN A 368 13.80 15.97 7.47
C ASN A 368 14.14 14.83 8.45
N ASN A 369 13.63 13.61 8.22
CA ASN A 369 13.63 12.52 9.20
C ASN A 369 13.81 11.11 8.62
N LEU A 370 14.14 10.98 7.32
CA LEU A 370 14.29 9.72 6.56
C LEU A 370 13.01 8.88 6.39
N VAL A 371 11.86 9.36 6.83
CA VAL A 371 10.56 8.66 6.75
C VAL A 371 9.56 9.45 5.90
N ASP A 372 9.41 10.73 6.18
CA ASP A 372 8.47 11.59 5.46
C ASP A 372 9.19 12.22 4.26
N TRP A 373 8.95 11.66 3.08
CA TRP A 373 9.59 12.08 1.83
C TRP A 373 8.66 12.95 0.98
N LYS A 374 9.20 14.07 0.52
CA LYS A 374 8.56 14.99 -0.41
C LYS A 374 9.16 14.80 -1.81
N ASP A 375 8.33 14.56 -2.83
CA ASP A 375 8.73 14.59 -4.23
C ASP A 375 9.05 16.04 -4.65
N GLU A 376 10.28 16.33 -4.99
CA GLU A 376 10.76 17.65 -5.43
C GLU A 376 10.67 17.82 -6.95
N GLY A 377 10.25 16.79 -7.68
CA GLY A 377 10.06 16.79 -9.13
C GLY A 377 11.27 16.33 -9.92
N VAL A 378 11.19 16.52 -11.23
CA VAL A 378 12.26 16.17 -12.19
C VAL A 378 13.40 17.17 -12.10
N ILE A 379 14.63 16.68 -11.92
CA ILE A 379 15.85 17.48 -11.77
C ILE A 379 16.75 17.44 -13.00
N LEU A 380 16.63 16.40 -13.84
CA LEU A 380 17.35 16.25 -15.10
C LEU A 380 16.54 15.36 -16.05
N ASP A 381 16.27 15.83 -17.27
CA ASP A 381 15.58 15.11 -18.33
C ASP A 381 16.53 14.95 -19.52
N LEU A 382 16.91 13.72 -19.86
CA LEU A 382 17.83 13.44 -20.95
C LEU A 382 17.38 14.05 -22.28
N ASN A 383 16.07 14.13 -22.52
CA ASN A 383 15.54 14.67 -23.76
C ASN A 383 15.67 16.18 -23.89
N LYS A 384 15.73 16.88 -22.75
CA LYS A 384 15.80 18.36 -22.70
C LYS A 384 17.20 18.86 -22.36
N ASP A 385 17.79 18.26 -21.31
CA ASP A 385 18.93 18.85 -20.59
C ASP A 385 20.28 18.24 -20.99
N VAL A 386 20.28 17.07 -21.68
CA VAL A 386 21.49 16.33 -22.07
C VAL A 386 21.60 16.25 -23.58
N SER A 387 22.72 16.69 -24.16
CA SER A 387 22.91 16.73 -25.61
C SER A 387 23.37 15.40 -26.22
N TRP A 388 24.09 14.58 -25.46
CA TRP A 388 24.83 13.40 -25.93
C TRP A 388 24.11 12.05 -25.70
N ALA A 389 23.01 12.03 -24.92
CA ALA A 389 22.22 10.81 -24.65
C ALA A 389 20.73 11.12 -24.47
N LYS A 390 19.85 10.19 -24.91
CA LYS A 390 18.40 10.36 -24.88
C LYS A 390 17.67 9.12 -24.32
N ARG A 391 18.39 8.21 -23.70
CA ARG A 391 17.83 6.94 -23.19
C ARG A 391 18.59 6.42 -21.97
N ASN A 392 17.94 5.55 -21.22
CA ASN A 392 18.53 4.78 -20.12
C ASN A 392 19.12 5.70 -19.03
N ALA A 393 18.26 6.52 -18.43
CA ALA A 393 18.59 7.34 -17.27
C ALA A 393 18.65 6.44 -16.03
N TRP A 394 19.87 6.01 -15.62
CA TRP A 394 20.07 4.98 -14.58
C TRP A 394 21.04 5.41 -13.50
N ALA A 395 20.86 4.80 -12.32
CA ALA A 395 21.81 4.72 -11.21
C ALA A 395 22.61 6.02 -11.01
N PRO A 396 22.00 7.08 -10.53
CA PRO A 396 22.70 8.32 -10.24
C PRO A 396 23.43 8.26 -8.90
N CYS A 397 24.48 9.08 -8.75
CA CYS A 397 25.03 9.42 -7.45
C CYS A 397 25.35 10.93 -7.36
N ILE A 398 25.50 11.44 -6.15
CA ILE A 398 25.66 12.88 -5.94
C ILE A 398 26.58 13.19 -4.76
N ILE A 399 27.29 14.30 -4.85
CA ILE A 399 28.06 14.84 -3.74
C ILE A 399 27.84 16.35 -3.59
N GLU A 400 27.66 16.79 -2.35
CA GLU A 400 27.71 18.21 -1.98
C GLU A 400 29.17 18.61 -1.69
N LYS A 401 29.63 19.71 -2.27
CA LYS A 401 30.95 20.24 -2.01
C LYS A 401 30.91 21.75 -1.79
N LYS A 402 31.65 22.24 -0.82
CA LYS A 402 31.81 23.69 -0.59
C LYS A 402 32.98 24.23 -1.41
N VAL A 403 32.70 25.07 -2.40
CA VAL A 403 33.69 25.67 -3.32
C VAL A 403 33.69 27.18 -3.13
N LYS A 404 34.81 27.74 -2.67
CA LYS A 404 34.95 29.20 -2.41
C LYS A 404 33.82 29.77 -1.55
N GLY A 405 33.41 29.00 -0.51
CA GLY A 405 32.35 29.41 0.41
C GLY A 405 30.93 29.05 -0.01
N ASN A 406 30.69 28.72 -1.26
CA ASN A 406 29.36 28.35 -1.80
C ASN A 406 29.22 26.85 -1.94
N TYR A 407 28.01 26.33 -1.69
CA TYR A 407 27.71 24.92 -1.93
C TYR A 407 27.45 24.67 -3.39
N LYS A 408 28.02 23.57 -3.91
CA LYS A 408 27.74 22.99 -5.23
C LYS A 408 27.42 21.54 -5.09
N TYR A 409 26.59 21.04 -6.02
CA TYR A 409 26.14 19.66 -6.10
C TYR A 409 26.60 19.10 -7.43
N TYR A 410 27.35 18.01 -7.39
CA TYR A 410 27.86 17.31 -8.56
C TYR A 410 27.10 15.99 -8.67
N TYR A 411 26.30 15.89 -9.70
CA TYR A 411 25.37 14.80 -9.98
C TYR A 411 25.93 13.95 -11.11
N TYR A 412 26.36 12.73 -10.79
CA TYR A 412 26.85 11.78 -11.78
C TYR A 412 25.73 10.82 -12.10
N PHE A 413 25.57 10.47 -13.37
CA PHE A 413 24.45 9.67 -13.84
C PHE A 413 24.83 8.79 -15.03
N THR A 414 24.19 7.64 -15.14
CA THR A 414 24.28 6.81 -16.34
C THR A 414 23.26 7.28 -17.38
N ALA A 415 23.69 7.42 -18.63
CA ALA A 415 22.85 7.62 -19.79
C ALA A 415 23.44 6.91 -21.01
N ALA A 416 22.65 6.11 -21.74
CA ALA A 416 23.08 5.33 -22.90
C ALA A 416 24.37 4.53 -22.64
N GLN A 417 24.50 3.90 -21.46
CA GLN A 417 25.67 3.14 -21.00
C GLN A 417 26.99 3.94 -20.98
N LYS A 418 26.89 5.21 -20.66
CA LYS A 418 28.01 6.13 -20.41
C LYS A 418 27.71 6.91 -19.14
N ILE A 419 28.72 7.45 -18.50
CA ILE A 419 28.54 8.26 -17.30
C ILE A 419 28.71 9.73 -17.64
N GLY A 420 27.72 10.54 -17.30
CA GLY A 420 27.76 12.00 -17.36
C GLY A 420 27.91 12.64 -16.00
N VAL A 421 28.13 13.94 -15.98
CA VAL A 421 28.11 14.78 -14.80
C VAL A 421 27.37 16.08 -15.07
N ALA A 422 26.46 16.45 -14.17
CA ALA A 422 25.75 17.72 -14.17
C ALA A 422 25.97 18.46 -12.84
N VAL A 423 25.93 19.78 -12.86
CA VAL A 423 26.26 20.61 -11.70
C VAL A 423 25.11 21.56 -11.36
N ALA A 424 24.82 21.70 -10.08
CA ALA A 424 23.82 22.64 -9.56
C ALA A 424 24.33 23.40 -8.33
N ASN A 425 23.61 24.47 -7.97
CA ASN A 425 23.85 25.21 -6.73
C ASN A 425 22.88 24.80 -5.60
N ASN A 426 21.88 23.99 -5.90
CA ASN A 426 20.90 23.49 -4.95
C ASN A 426 20.74 21.96 -5.12
N PRO A 427 20.37 21.22 -4.08
CA PRO A 427 20.17 19.77 -4.17
C PRO A 427 19.02 19.38 -5.09
N THR A 428 18.08 20.29 -5.34
CA THR A 428 16.94 20.10 -6.25
C THR A 428 17.17 20.68 -7.66
N GLY A 429 18.41 21.09 -7.95
CA GLY A 429 18.78 21.69 -9.23
C GLY A 429 18.48 23.21 -9.35
N PRO A 430 18.33 23.76 -10.57
CA PRO A 430 18.48 23.05 -11.84
C PRO A 430 19.91 22.52 -12.07
N PHE A 431 20.03 21.31 -12.57
CA PHE A 431 21.30 20.69 -12.92
C PHE A 431 21.66 21.01 -14.37
N VAL A 432 22.90 21.41 -14.60
CA VAL A 432 23.44 21.72 -15.94
C VAL A 432 24.45 20.65 -16.30
N ASP A 433 24.14 19.87 -17.38
CA ASP A 433 25.03 18.84 -17.91
C ASP A 433 26.33 19.43 -18.44
N SER A 434 27.44 18.71 -18.29
CA SER A 434 28.77 19.12 -18.79
C SER A 434 28.92 19.13 -20.31
N GLY A 435 27.88 18.68 -21.05
CA GLY A 435 27.81 18.68 -22.50
C GLY A 435 28.46 17.47 -23.19
N LYS A 436 29.10 16.58 -22.43
CA LYS A 436 29.72 15.34 -22.93
C LYS A 436 29.80 14.30 -21.80
N PRO A 437 29.88 13.01 -22.14
CA PRO A 437 30.07 11.99 -21.12
C PRO A 437 31.46 12.13 -20.46
N LEU A 438 31.50 11.94 -19.15
CA LEU A 438 32.72 11.87 -18.33
C LEU A 438 33.45 10.54 -18.57
N ILE A 439 32.70 9.43 -18.56
CA ILE A 439 33.21 8.08 -18.85
C ILE A 439 32.48 7.54 -20.09
N ASN A 440 33.25 7.19 -21.12
CA ASN A 440 32.71 6.69 -22.39
C ASN A 440 33.57 5.59 -23.03
N LYS A 441 34.61 5.12 -22.32
CA LYS A 441 35.53 4.07 -22.76
C LYS A 441 35.76 3.07 -21.63
N PHE A 442 36.04 1.85 -22.00
CA PHE A 442 36.48 0.83 -21.05
C PHE A 442 37.86 1.19 -20.47
N PRO A 443 38.11 0.89 -19.21
CA PRO A 443 39.47 0.89 -18.65
C PRO A 443 40.39 -0.06 -19.43
N ILE A 444 41.69 0.23 -19.42
CA ILE A 444 42.68 -0.65 -20.05
C ILE A 444 42.57 -2.07 -19.45
N GLY A 445 42.50 -3.07 -20.34
CA GLY A 445 42.38 -4.48 -19.96
C GLY A 445 40.96 -4.97 -19.74
N VAL A 446 39.94 -4.11 -19.82
CA VAL A 446 38.51 -4.49 -19.77
C VAL A 446 37.96 -4.54 -21.17
N SER A 447 37.36 -5.65 -21.55
CA SER A 447 36.75 -5.87 -22.89
C SER A 447 35.25 -6.11 -22.85
N ASN A 448 34.68 -6.41 -21.67
CA ASN A 448 33.27 -6.74 -21.49
C ASN A 448 32.68 -5.98 -20.31
N GLY A 449 31.34 -5.81 -20.31
CA GLY A 449 30.62 -5.13 -19.25
C GLY A 449 30.00 -3.80 -19.74
N GLN A 450 29.71 -2.89 -18.79
CA GLN A 450 29.10 -1.59 -19.11
C GLN A 450 29.75 -0.49 -18.25
N GLN A 451 29.84 0.73 -18.82
CA GLN A 451 30.24 1.93 -18.07
C GLN A 451 28.98 2.55 -17.43
N ILE A 452 28.56 2.00 -16.32
CA ILE A 452 27.35 2.43 -15.61
C ILE A 452 27.62 2.50 -14.10
N ASP A 453 26.64 2.92 -13.34
CA ASP A 453 26.58 2.90 -11.89
C ASP A 453 27.73 3.66 -11.23
N PRO A 454 27.81 4.98 -11.48
CA PRO A 454 28.79 5.80 -10.81
C PRO A 454 28.52 5.86 -9.31
N ASP A 455 29.61 5.86 -8.50
CA ASP A 455 29.61 6.20 -7.10
C ASP A 455 30.73 7.21 -6.81
N VAL A 456 30.40 8.34 -6.18
CA VAL A 456 31.34 9.41 -5.87
C VAL A 456 31.63 9.44 -4.37
N PHE A 457 32.91 9.35 -4.02
CA PHE A 457 33.36 9.32 -2.64
C PHE A 457 34.39 10.41 -2.34
N ASN A 458 34.16 11.17 -1.27
CA ASN A 458 35.16 12.07 -0.71
C ASN A 458 35.95 11.37 0.40
N ASP A 459 37.24 11.24 0.22
CA ASP A 459 38.10 10.60 1.22
C ASP A 459 38.37 11.55 2.41
N PRO A 460 37.86 11.24 3.61
CA PRO A 460 38.03 12.11 4.77
C PRO A 460 39.48 12.22 5.27
N LYS A 461 40.37 11.30 4.87
CA LYS A 461 41.80 11.35 5.24
C LYS A 461 42.58 12.31 4.39
N THR A 462 42.30 12.38 3.10
CA THR A 462 43.13 13.14 2.13
C THR A 462 42.39 14.33 1.52
N GLY A 463 41.07 14.40 1.64
CA GLY A 463 40.22 15.38 0.99
C GLY A 463 40.06 15.14 -0.53
N LYS A 464 40.68 14.10 -1.08
CA LYS A 464 40.56 13.74 -2.49
C LYS A 464 39.21 13.15 -2.79
N ASN A 465 38.76 13.26 -4.05
CA ASN A 465 37.52 12.71 -4.51
C ASN A 465 37.78 11.59 -5.51
N TYR A 466 37.03 10.50 -5.38
CA TYR A 466 37.15 9.35 -6.25
C TYR A 466 35.78 9.05 -6.90
N LEU A 467 35.83 8.60 -8.15
CA LEU A 467 34.69 8.07 -8.87
C LEU A 467 34.91 6.58 -9.06
N TYR A 468 33.91 5.76 -8.71
CA TYR A 468 33.86 4.32 -8.98
C TYR A 468 32.78 4.05 -9.99
N TRP A 469 32.93 3.01 -10.83
CA TRP A 469 31.90 2.63 -11.82
C TRP A 469 32.12 1.22 -12.35
N GLY A 470 31.11 0.69 -13.02
CA GLY A 470 31.21 -0.53 -13.84
C GLY A 470 30.17 -1.58 -13.54
N ASN A 471 29.83 -2.36 -14.57
CA ASN A 471 29.06 -3.58 -14.51
C ASN A 471 29.91 -4.71 -15.11
N GLY A 472 30.08 -5.80 -14.36
CA GLY A 472 31.00 -6.90 -14.68
C GLY A 472 32.46 -6.61 -14.31
N TYR A 473 32.78 -5.41 -13.93
CA TYR A 473 34.07 -4.96 -13.39
C TYR A 473 33.87 -3.73 -12.49
N MET A 474 34.75 -3.55 -11.51
CA MET A 474 34.79 -2.31 -10.72
C MET A 474 36.04 -1.52 -11.11
N ALA A 475 35.84 -0.33 -11.67
CA ALA A 475 36.88 0.63 -11.93
C ALA A 475 36.80 1.81 -10.98
N CYS A 476 37.92 2.52 -10.77
CA CYS A 476 37.97 3.77 -10.04
C CYS A 476 38.98 4.73 -10.64
N ALA A 477 38.77 6.04 -10.41
CA ALA A 477 39.73 7.09 -10.72
C ALA A 477 39.65 8.24 -9.71
N GLU A 478 40.73 9.00 -9.53
CA GLU A 478 40.71 10.26 -8.80
C GLU A 478 40.08 11.35 -9.67
N LEU A 479 39.12 12.09 -9.13
CA LEU A 479 38.54 13.27 -9.76
C LEU A 479 39.49 14.46 -9.65
N ASN A 480 39.53 15.30 -10.68
CA ASN A 480 40.16 16.60 -10.57
C ASN A 480 39.38 17.53 -9.61
N ASP A 481 39.97 18.62 -9.20
CA ASP A 481 39.35 19.60 -8.27
C ASP A 481 38.08 20.23 -8.85
N ASP A 482 37.92 20.23 -10.17
CA ASP A 482 36.71 20.70 -10.87
C ASP A 482 35.49 19.77 -10.69
N MET A 483 35.71 18.53 -10.26
CA MET A 483 34.68 17.49 -10.07
C MET A 483 33.92 17.08 -11.34
N VAL A 484 34.36 17.58 -12.51
CA VAL A 484 33.73 17.27 -13.81
C VAL A 484 34.70 16.61 -14.79
N SER A 485 35.91 16.30 -14.33
CA SER A 485 36.94 15.57 -15.06
C SER A 485 37.66 14.60 -14.12
N ILE A 486 38.23 13.51 -14.69
CA ILE A 486 39.04 12.53 -13.96
C ILE A 486 40.53 12.69 -14.29
N LYS A 487 41.40 12.23 -13.40
CA LYS A 487 42.82 12.00 -13.67
C LYS A 487 42.99 10.67 -14.35
N GLU A 488 43.05 10.64 -15.69
CA GLU A 488 43.05 9.40 -16.49
C GLU A 488 44.18 8.43 -16.09
N GLU A 489 45.33 8.96 -15.68
CA GLU A 489 46.49 8.18 -15.22
C GLU A 489 46.23 7.42 -13.91
N THR A 490 45.16 7.77 -13.19
CA THR A 490 44.78 7.13 -11.93
C THR A 490 43.75 6.01 -12.10
N ILE A 491 43.27 5.80 -13.32
CA ILE A 491 42.27 4.76 -13.58
C ILE A 491 42.83 3.39 -13.19
N LYS A 492 42.09 2.68 -12.36
CA LYS A 492 42.40 1.32 -11.91
C LYS A 492 41.17 0.43 -11.97
N VAL A 493 41.36 -0.84 -12.26
CA VAL A 493 40.36 -1.89 -12.06
C VAL A 493 40.63 -2.56 -10.71
N ILE A 494 39.66 -2.52 -9.83
CA ILE A 494 39.75 -3.02 -8.45
C ILE A 494 38.64 -4.03 -8.13
N THR A 495 38.13 -4.72 -9.14
CA THR A 495 37.07 -5.74 -8.97
C THR A 495 37.41 -6.67 -7.81
N PRO A 496 36.53 -6.81 -6.80
CA PRO A 496 36.82 -7.58 -5.59
C PRO A 496 36.99 -9.08 -5.87
N ASP A 497 36.01 -9.69 -6.50
CA ASP A 497 35.99 -11.11 -6.92
C ASP A 497 34.92 -11.37 -7.99
N ALA A 498 34.64 -12.64 -8.28
CA ALA A 498 33.65 -13.05 -9.27
C ALA A 498 32.20 -12.80 -8.86
N SER A 499 31.92 -12.42 -7.61
CA SER A 499 30.59 -12.06 -7.16
C SER A 499 30.20 -10.61 -7.53
N PHE A 500 31.15 -9.81 -7.98
CA PHE A 500 30.89 -8.44 -8.39
C PHE A 500 30.05 -8.40 -9.67
N ARG A 501 28.87 -7.85 -9.58
CA ARG A 501 28.04 -7.57 -10.75
C ARG A 501 28.03 -6.07 -11.08
N GLU A 502 27.59 -5.23 -10.14
CA GLU A 502 27.37 -3.79 -10.36
C GLU A 502 27.11 -3.03 -9.04
N GLY A 503 26.73 -1.75 -9.12
CA GLY A 503 26.19 -0.98 -8.00
C GLY A 503 27.19 -0.78 -6.87
N THR A 504 28.40 -0.30 -7.20
CA THR A 504 29.43 0.04 -6.19
C THR A 504 28.93 1.16 -5.29
N SER A 505 29.14 1.02 -3.96
CA SER A 505 28.95 2.10 -2.99
C SER A 505 30.10 2.08 -1.98
N VAL A 506 30.73 3.22 -1.74
CA VAL A 506 31.94 3.32 -0.92
C VAL A 506 31.73 4.28 0.25
N PHE A 507 32.07 3.84 1.46
CA PHE A 507 32.09 4.70 2.63
C PHE A 507 33.30 4.43 3.52
N TYR A 508 33.62 5.38 4.40
CA TYR A 508 34.73 5.29 5.35
C TYR A 508 34.20 5.22 6.79
N ARG A 509 34.71 4.24 7.57
CA ARG A 509 34.39 4.10 8.99
C ARG A 509 35.58 3.54 9.76
N ASN A 510 35.92 4.19 10.88
CA ASN A 510 36.94 3.71 11.84
C ASN A 510 38.24 3.22 11.21
N GLY A 511 38.78 4.01 10.27
CA GLY A 511 40.10 3.72 9.67
C GLY A 511 40.06 2.84 8.44
N LYS A 512 38.93 2.27 8.08
CA LYS A 512 38.74 1.37 6.93
C LYS A 512 37.80 1.95 5.89
N TYR A 513 38.05 1.64 4.62
CA TYR A 513 37.16 1.89 3.49
C TYR A 513 36.33 0.65 3.25
N TYR A 514 35.02 0.79 3.22
CA TYR A 514 34.06 -0.27 2.93
C TYR A 514 33.59 -0.12 1.50
N PHE A 515 33.66 -1.20 0.75
CA PHE A 515 33.18 -1.32 -0.62
C PHE A 515 32.00 -2.26 -0.62
N LEU A 516 30.85 -1.79 -1.05
CA LEU A 516 29.67 -2.60 -1.23
C LEU A 516 29.41 -2.76 -2.73
N TRP A 517 28.85 -3.90 -3.11
CA TRP A 517 28.45 -4.17 -4.49
C TRP A 517 27.29 -5.14 -4.56
N SER A 518 26.58 -5.12 -5.67
CA SER A 518 25.52 -6.08 -5.95
C SER A 518 26.08 -7.33 -6.63
N GLU A 519 25.59 -8.48 -6.20
CA GLU A 519 25.80 -9.80 -6.79
C GLU A 519 24.52 -10.23 -7.49
N ASP A 520 24.65 -10.95 -8.63
CA ASP A 520 23.59 -11.45 -9.49
C ASP A 520 23.02 -10.39 -10.46
N ASP A 521 22.02 -10.74 -11.25
CA ASP A 521 21.34 -9.82 -12.18
C ASP A 521 20.15 -9.17 -11.50
N THR A 522 19.91 -7.90 -11.76
CA THR A 522 18.80 -7.13 -11.14
C THR A 522 17.40 -7.71 -11.43
N ARG A 523 17.25 -8.62 -12.40
CA ARG A 523 16.02 -9.38 -12.68
C ARG A 523 15.90 -10.64 -11.84
N SER A 524 16.97 -11.05 -11.16
CA SER A 524 16.99 -12.24 -10.31
C SER A 524 16.40 -11.96 -8.94
N GLU A 525 15.53 -12.83 -8.47
CA GLU A 525 15.05 -12.79 -7.08
C GLU A 525 16.18 -12.89 -6.04
N ASN A 526 17.37 -13.36 -6.46
CA ASN A 526 18.55 -13.56 -5.62
C ASN A 526 19.49 -12.33 -5.61
N TYR A 527 19.18 -11.27 -6.34
CA TYR A 527 19.96 -10.01 -6.33
C TYR A 527 20.14 -9.54 -4.89
N LYS A 528 21.39 -9.26 -4.48
CA LYS A 528 21.78 -9.00 -3.10
C LYS A 528 23.04 -8.17 -3.01
N VAL A 529 23.35 -7.64 -1.81
CA VAL A 529 24.53 -6.82 -1.56
C VAL A 529 25.60 -7.60 -0.79
N ARG A 530 26.85 -7.47 -1.27
CA ARG A 530 28.08 -7.96 -0.64
C ARG A 530 28.96 -6.81 -0.24
N TYR A 531 30.00 -7.08 0.60
CA TYR A 531 30.99 -6.08 0.94
C TYR A 531 32.40 -6.66 1.12
N GLY A 532 33.36 -5.75 1.02
CA GLY A 532 34.74 -5.95 1.44
C GLY A 532 35.34 -4.66 1.99
N THR A 533 36.53 -4.73 2.51
CA THR A 533 37.23 -3.58 3.11
C THR A 533 38.63 -3.38 2.54
N SER A 534 39.13 -2.15 2.58
CA SER A 534 40.49 -1.79 2.19
C SER A 534 41.09 -0.76 3.13
N ASP A 535 42.41 -0.65 3.14
CA ASP A 535 43.15 0.38 3.88
C ASP A 535 43.27 1.70 3.11
N THR A 536 42.93 1.67 1.81
CA THR A 536 43.00 2.84 0.93
C THR A 536 41.79 2.86 -0.03
N PRO A 537 41.40 4.04 -0.54
CA PRO A 537 40.23 4.16 -1.42
C PRO A 537 40.39 3.47 -2.78
N THR A 538 41.60 3.12 -3.19
CA THR A 538 41.89 2.45 -4.48
C THR A 538 42.77 1.21 -4.32
N GLY A 539 42.82 0.63 -3.11
CA GLY A 539 43.62 -0.53 -2.78
C GLY A 539 42.92 -1.86 -3.03
N LYS A 540 43.66 -2.93 -2.73
CA LYS A 540 43.08 -4.28 -2.76
C LYS A 540 41.96 -4.40 -1.75
N ILE A 541 40.82 -4.93 -2.18
CA ILE A 541 39.65 -5.17 -1.34
C ILE A 541 39.80 -6.55 -0.69
N SER A 542 39.77 -6.57 0.64
CA SER A 542 39.78 -7.79 1.46
C SER A 542 38.35 -8.21 1.76
N ILE A 543 38.00 -9.44 1.43
CA ILE A 543 36.63 -9.97 1.55
C ILE A 543 36.55 -10.83 2.80
N PRO A 544 35.70 -10.50 3.79
CA PRO A 544 35.50 -11.35 4.96
C PRO A 544 34.74 -12.63 4.59
N GLN A 545 34.92 -13.70 5.39
CA GLN A 545 34.26 -15.00 5.16
C GLN A 545 32.73 -14.86 5.08
N ASN A 546 32.12 -14.04 5.94
CA ASN A 546 30.71 -13.65 5.84
C ASN A 546 30.65 -12.20 5.39
N ASN A 547 30.45 -11.99 4.09
CA ASN A 547 30.41 -10.67 3.46
C ASN A 547 29.02 -10.28 2.96
N LEU A 548 27.96 -10.96 3.42
CA LEU A 548 26.59 -10.60 3.09
C LEU A 548 26.21 -9.31 3.84
N VAL A 549 25.67 -8.34 3.11
CA VAL A 549 25.07 -7.12 3.68
C VAL A 549 23.56 -7.28 3.82
N ILE A 550 22.87 -7.58 2.71
CA ILE A 550 21.41 -7.75 2.68
C ILE A 550 21.05 -8.72 1.56
N ALA A 551 20.05 -9.57 1.78
CA ALA A 551 19.49 -10.49 0.78
C ALA A 551 17.97 -10.63 1.00
N LYS A 552 17.31 -11.29 0.05
CA LYS A 552 15.87 -11.56 0.10
C LYS A 552 15.42 -12.21 1.41
N ASP A 553 14.18 -11.89 1.82
CA ASP A 553 13.43 -12.61 2.85
C ASP A 553 12.16 -13.20 2.22
N LYS A 554 12.19 -14.51 1.96
CA LYS A 554 11.06 -15.21 1.32
C LYS A 554 9.80 -15.26 2.19
N GLU A 555 9.97 -15.33 3.51
CA GLU A 555 8.84 -15.37 4.45
C GLU A 555 8.12 -14.02 4.47
N ALA A 556 8.85 -12.92 4.34
CA ALA A 556 8.30 -11.58 4.22
C ALA A 556 7.86 -11.23 2.77
N GLY A 557 8.12 -12.08 1.78
CA GLY A 557 7.85 -11.79 0.37
C GLY A 557 8.74 -10.69 -0.22
N ILE A 558 9.93 -10.46 0.36
CA ILE A 558 10.90 -9.45 -0.07
C ILE A 558 11.96 -10.10 -0.94
N TYR A 559 12.17 -9.59 -2.16
CA TYR A 559 13.07 -10.17 -3.15
C TYR A 559 13.94 -9.10 -3.82
N ALA A 560 15.09 -9.54 -4.36
CA ALA A 560 16.01 -8.71 -5.16
C ALA A 560 16.45 -7.44 -4.45
N THR A 561 16.94 -7.58 -3.22
CA THR A 561 17.44 -6.47 -2.40
C THR A 561 18.85 -6.10 -2.82
N GLY A 562 19.02 -5.00 -3.56
CA GLY A 562 20.34 -4.64 -4.08
C GLY A 562 20.48 -3.18 -4.47
N HIS A 563 21.59 -2.85 -5.09
CA HIS A 563 22.02 -1.54 -5.55
C HIS A 563 21.71 -0.45 -4.51
N ASN A 564 22.65 -0.24 -3.61
CA ASN A 564 22.46 0.52 -2.39
C ASN A 564 23.36 1.75 -2.30
N SER A 565 22.96 2.65 -1.45
CA SER A 565 23.82 3.67 -0.84
C SER A 565 23.70 3.63 0.69
N ILE A 566 24.66 4.26 1.38
CA ILE A 566 24.78 4.23 2.83
C ILE A 566 24.75 5.67 3.36
N ILE A 567 23.99 5.89 4.43
CA ILE A 567 23.97 7.18 5.13
C ILE A 567 24.30 7.02 6.61
N GLN A 568 25.24 7.82 7.10
CA GLN A 568 25.45 8.05 8.53
C GLN A 568 24.68 9.29 8.96
N ILE A 569 23.99 9.22 10.10
CA ILE A 569 23.30 10.38 10.64
C ILE A 569 24.34 11.39 11.16
N PRO A 570 24.25 12.66 10.76
CA PRO A 570 25.19 13.70 11.18
C PRO A 570 25.35 13.74 12.70
N GLY A 571 26.61 13.59 13.15
CA GLY A 571 26.99 13.64 14.56
C GLY A 571 26.61 12.42 15.39
N LYS A 572 26.17 11.31 14.77
CA LYS A 572 25.81 10.05 15.46
C LYS A 572 26.51 8.84 14.84
N GLU A 573 26.75 7.82 15.66
CA GLU A 573 27.15 6.49 15.19
C GLU A 573 25.88 5.66 14.88
N GLU A 574 25.12 6.16 13.92
CA GLU A 574 23.84 5.60 13.48
C GLU A 574 23.82 5.56 11.95
N TRP A 575 23.66 4.37 11.40
CA TRP A 575 23.84 4.08 9.98
C TRP A 575 22.61 3.42 9.38
N TYR A 576 22.32 3.74 8.12
CA TYR A 576 21.21 3.17 7.36
C TYR A 576 21.67 2.80 5.96
N ILE A 577 21.11 1.70 5.44
CA ILE A 577 21.20 1.30 4.03
C ILE A 577 19.94 1.75 3.31
N VAL A 578 20.11 2.39 2.16
CA VAL A 578 19.05 2.72 1.22
C VAL A 578 19.28 1.85 -0.01
N TYR A 579 18.29 1.07 -0.38
CA TYR A 579 18.42 0.03 -1.41
C TYR A 579 17.12 -0.12 -2.19
N HIS A 580 17.12 -0.81 -3.32
CA HIS A 580 15.88 -1.21 -3.97
C HIS A 580 15.55 -2.68 -3.71
N ARG A 581 14.28 -3.02 -3.87
CA ARG A 581 13.76 -4.38 -3.94
C ARG A 581 12.72 -4.46 -5.07
N PHE A 582 12.31 -5.67 -5.45
CA PHE A 582 11.14 -5.83 -6.30
C PHE A 582 9.90 -5.20 -5.65
N ASN A 583 9.00 -4.67 -6.46
CA ASN A 583 7.74 -4.11 -5.98
C ASN A 583 6.95 -5.13 -5.16
N TYR A 584 6.52 -4.76 -3.98
CA TYR A 584 5.68 -5.59 -3.14
C TYR A 584 4.20 -5.21 -3.30
N PRO A 585 3.27 -6.20 -3.36
CA PRO A 585 3.47 -7.66 -3.27
C PRO A 585 3.68 -8.35 -4.63
N LYS A 586 3.66 -7.61 -5.74
CA LYS A 586 3.60 -8.16 -7.11
C LYS A 586 4.93 -8.72 -7.62
N GLY A 587 6.06 -8.23 -7.11
CA GLY A 587 7.39 -8.32 -7.69
C GLY A 587 7.74 -9.65 -8.32
N ILE A 588 7.74 -10.73 -7.52
CA ILE A 588 8.14 -12.05 -8.04
C ILE A 588 7.18 -12.60 -9.10
N SER A 589 5.89 -12.26 -9.05
CA SER A 589 4.89 -12.70 -10.02
C SER A 589 5.00 -12.02 -11.37
N MET A 590 5.79 -10.94 -11.47
CA MET A 590 6.03 -10.20 -12.71
C MET A 590 7.10 -10.85 -13.60
N GLY A 591 7.78 -11.90 -13.12
CA GLY A 591 8.88 -12.54 -13.85
C GLY A 591 10.02 -11.55 -14.11
N GLU A 592 10.57 -11.51 -15.33
CA GLU A 592 11.67 -10.59 -15.68
C GLU A 592 11.29 -9.10 -15.55
N ALA A 593 10.00 -8.77 -15.69
CA ALA A 593 9.51 -7.41 -15.53
C ALA A 593 9.71 -6.87 -14.11
N ALA A 594 9.86 -7.71 -13.10
CA ALA A 594 10.19 -7.30 -11.74
C ALA A 594 11.50 -6.49 -11.69
N GLY A 595 12.46 -6.79 -12.56
CA GLY A 595 13.76 -6.12 -12.62
C GLY A 595 13.72 -4.65 -13.04
N TYR A 596 12.61 -4.16 -13.60
CA TYR A 596 12.38 -2.74 -13.92
C TYR A 596 11.09 -2.17 -13.29
N ASN A 597 10.56 -2.87 -12.27
CA ASN A 597 9.46 -2.44 -11.42
C ASN A 597 9.87 -2.59 -9.95
N ARG A 598 10.78 -1.72 -9.53
CA ARG A 598 11.42 -1.79 -8.21
C ARG A 598 10.96 -0.64 -7.32
N GLU A 599 11.18 -0.77 -6.03
CA GLU A 599 10.84 0.24 -5.04
C GLU A 599 11.97 0.46 -4.05
N VAL A 600 12.16 1.70 -3.61
CA VAL A 600 13.24 2.10 -2.69
C VAL A 600 12.84 1.85 -1.24
N CYS A 601 13.74 1.23 -0.50
CA CYS A 601 13.59 0.90 0.92
C CYS A 601 14.75 1.44 1.76
N ILE A 602 14.51 1.62 3.06
CA ILE A 602 15.53 2.03 4.05
C ILE A 602 15.44 1.11 5.25
N ASP A 603 16.57 0.50 5.63
CA ASP A 603 16.70 -0.30 6.83
C ASP A 603 17.93 0.10 7.65
N LYS A 604 17.93 -0.23 8.94
CA LYS A 604 19.04 0.07 9.84
C LYS A 604 20.24 -0.82 9.52
N MET A 605 21.43 -0.21 9.53
CA MET A 605 22.71 -0.90 9.35
C MET A 605 23.49 -0.88 10.67
N GLU A 606 24.00 -2.02 11.07
CA GLU A 606 24.76 -2.20 12.30
C GLU A 606 26.10 -2.91 12.06
N PHE A 607 27.03 -2.69 12.98
CA PHE A 607 28.38 -3.24 12.91
C PHE A 607 28.70 -4.00 14.20
N THR A 608 29.51 -5.04 14.06
CA THR A 608 30.14 -5.71 15.19
C THR A 608 31.23 -4.83 15.81
N ALA A 609 31.71 -5.17 16.99
CA ALA A 609 32.78 -4.44 17.68
C ALA A 609 34.10 -4.39 16.87
N ASP A 610 34.37 -5.43 16.05
CA ASP A 610 35.53 -5.52 15.15
C ASP A 610 35.27 -4.88 13.77
N GLY A 611 34.13 -4.19 13.59
CA GLY A 611 33.81 -3.41 12.39
C GLY A 611 33.19 -4.20 11.24
N LYS A 612 32.81 -5.47 11.42
CA LYS A 612 32.09 -6.20 10.37
C LYS A 612 30.65 -5.74 10.27
N ILE A 613 30.11 -5.70 9.05
CA ILE A 613 28.70 -5.43 8.84
C ILE A 613 27.88 -6.63 9.33
N ILE A 614 26.90 -6.37 10.17
CA ILE A 614 25.92 -7.39 10.59
C ILE A 614 24.93 -7.56 9.45
N PRO A 615 24.69 -8.79 8.94
CA PRO A 615 23.73 -9.02 7.87
C PRO A 615 22.36 -8.44 8.20
N ILE A 616 21.82 -7.62 7.30
CA ILE A 616 20.57 -6.90 7.47
C ILE A 616 19.42 -7.80 7.02
N LYS A 617 18.43 -7.95 7.85
CA LYS A 617 17.14 -8.52 7.45
C LYS A 617 16.30 -7.39 6.84
N PRO A 618 15.93 -7.48 5.55
CA PRO A 618 15.09 -6.46 4.93
C PRO A 618 13.68 -6.49 5.54
N THR A 619 13.07 -5.31 5.72
CA THR A 619 11.80 -5.19 6.40
C THR A 619 10.76 -4.41 5.58
N HIS A 620 9.48 -4.62 5.87
CA HIS A 620 8.40 -3.74 5.44
C HIS A 620 8.29 -2.52 6.36
N GLU A 621 8.65 -2.69 7.62
CA GLU A 621 8.60 -1.66 8.65
C GLU A 621 9.51 -0.50 8.33
N GLY A 622 10.67 -0.77 7.74
CA GLY A 622 11.68 0.25 7.53
C GLY A 622 12.21 0.81 8.85
N ILE A 623 12.36 2.11 8.92
CA ILE A 623 12.96 2.80 10.06
C ILE A 623 11.97 3.74 10.74
N LYS A 624 12.24 4.07 12.01
CA LYS A 624 11.53 5.14 12.73
C LYS A 624 12.05 6.51 12.29
N PRO A 625 11.25 7.59 12.42
CA PRO A 625 11.71 8.94 12.15
C PRO A 625 13.00 9.28 12.89
N VAL A 626 14.01 9.74 12.17
CA VAL A 626 15.29 10.15 12.72
C VAL A 626 15.21 11.62 13.12
N HIS A 627 15.58 11.94 14.36
CA HIS A 627 15.63 13.31 14.85
C HIS A 627 17.09 13.81 14.81
N LEU A 628 17.36 14.83 14.00
CA LEU A 628 18.60 15.60 14.06
C LEU A 628 18.52 16.52 15.29
N LYS A 629 19.60 16.59 16.06
CA LYS A 629 19.69 17.50 17.23
C LYS A 629 19.83 18.95 16.79
#